data_d38d64529ef3fdc76023525765a092c3
#
_entry.id   d38d64529ef3fdc76023525765a092c3
#
_cell.length_a   1.000
_cell.length_b   1.000
_cell.length_c   1.000
_cell.angle_alpha   90.00
_cell.angle_beta   90.00
_cell.angle_gamma   90.00
#
_symmetry.space_group_name_H-M   'P 1'
#
loop_
_entity.id
_entity.type
_entity.pdbx_description
1 polymer ?
#
loop_
_entity_poly.entity_id
_entity_poly.type
_entity_poly.pdbx_seq_one_letter_code
_entity_poly.pdbx_strand_id
1 'polypeptide(L)'
;MSTTHEEVALAARSGIPASNLRDLIDAHLYMPFPFLSNRHASRAAAGVDAWLSACGLTDDVGVATMIAFTRPAELAAYNSPTVELDVLQIVANQIAYQFVFDDRAEEIGRRSPDQLLPMLCESIGILRDGAPYRTPLGAALADLHRQVRERCTPAQAARWAWKSREYVHGLLYEAVAQARPVPLRKGLCTSIRSLTAGVEPFHPLAEAAQPHELAPEELHHPVVQRLSRLSADAAVWIPDLYSAVKEQRTGGMINLALAHQRARGCSLQGAVLLAIGQINSTIREFEQLYEEIKPELSPAGIGYVEGMAGWIRGCYYWSRTVPRYVDATLTPALA
;
A
#
# COMPACT_ATOMS: atom_id res chain seq x y z
N MET A 1 -27.73 0.53 -8.25
CA MET A 1 -27.88 0.73 -9.71
C MET A 1 -26.51 0.53 -10.32
N SER A 2 -26.33 -0.53 -11.10
CA SER A 2 -25.05 -0.88 -11.73
C SER A 2 -24.84 0.05 -12.92
N THR A 3 -23.86 0.95 -12.84
CA THR A 3 -23.42 1.73 -14.02
C THR A 3 -22.89 0.75 -15.05
N THR A 4 -23.51 0.70 -16.21
CA THR A 4 -23.13 -0.22 -17.29
C THR A 4 -21.77 0.20 -17.88
N HIS A 5 -21.05 -0.76 -18.49
CA HIS A 5 -19.80 -0.46 -19.20
C HIS A 5 -19.94 0.64 -20.27
N GLU A 6 -21.13 0.84 -20.81
CA GLU A 6 -21.43 1.89 -21.79
C GLU A 6 -21.52 3.29 -21.13
N GLU A 7 -22.08 3.42 -19.95
CA GLU A 7 -22.14 4.72 -19.23
C GLU A 7 -20.75 5.19 -18.82
N VAL A 8 -19.87 4.26 -18.40
CA VAL A 8 -18.47 4.55 -18.11
C VAL A 8 -17.71 4.96 -19.39
N ALA A 9 -18.00 4.31 -20.52
CA ALA A 9 -17.40 4.65 -21.80
C ALA A 9 -17.90 6.00 -22.36
N LEU A 10 -19.14 6.40 -22.08
CA LEU A 10 -19.71 7.68 -22.47
C LEU A 10 -19.17 8.84 -21.61
N ALA A 11 -19.07 8.65 -20.29
CA ALA A 11 -18.45 9.60 -19.38
C ALA A 11 -16.96 9.83 -19.67
N ALA A 12 -16.25 8.80 -20.14
CA ALA A 12 -14.84 8.90 -20.56
C ALA A 12 -14.59 9.83 -21.74
N ARG A 13 -15.63 10.19 -22.50
CA ARG A 13 -15.56 11.11 -23.67
C ARG A 13 -15.95 12.54 -23.35
N SER A 14 -16.58 12.81 -22.23
CA SER A 14 -16.99 14.16 -21.80
C SER A 14 -15.87 14.80 -20.96
N GLY A 15 -15.31 15.91 -21.42
CA GLY A 15 -14.24 16.66 -20.73
C GLY A 15 -14.78 17.41 -19.51
N ILE A 16 -14.71 16.79 -18.33
CA ILE A 16 -14.99 17.44 -17.03
C ILE A 16 -13.69 18.10 -16.53
N PRO A 17 -13.68 19.31 -15.94
CA PRO A 17 -12.47 19.97 -15.45
C PRO A 17 -11.74 19.16 -14.38
N ALA A 18 -10.41 19.20 -14.36
CA ALA A 18 -9.56 18.45 -13.39
C ALA A 18 -9.84 18.80 -11.92
N SER A 19 -10.47 19.94 -11.63
CA SER A 19 -10.92 20.36 -10.31
C SER A 19 -11.96 19.42 -9.66
N ASN A 20 -12.60 18.55 -10.44
CA ASN A 20 -13.68 17.66 -9.98
C ASN A 20 -13.28 16.19 -9.92
N LEU A 21 -11.96 15.85 -9.99
CA LEU A 21 -11.54 14.45 -9.98
C LEU A 21 -11.87 13.76 -8.66
N ARG A 22 -11.77 14.50 -7.57
CA ARG A 22 -12.11 14.00 -6.23
C ARG A 22 -13.60 13.73 -6.09
N ASP A 23 -14.44 14.66 -6.54
CA ASP A 23 -15.88 14.47 -6.52
C ASP A 23 -16.29 13.26 -7.38
N LEU A 24 -15.58 13.05 -8.49
CA LEU A 24 -15.77 11.89 -9.34
C LEU A 24 -15.43 10.58 -8.62
N ILE A 25 -14.30 10.53 -7.90
CA ILE A 25 -13.90 9.37 -7.09
C ILE A 25 -14.96 9.11 -6.01
N ASP A 26 -15.30 10.14 -5.24
CA ASP A 26 -16.27 10.03 -4.13
C ASP A 26 -17.67 9.61 -4.60
N ALA A 27 -18.09 10.01 -5.81
CA ALA A 27 -19.38 9.64 -6.38
C ALA A 27 -19.45 8.20 -6.92
N HIS A 28 -18.33 7.63 -7.36
CA HIS A 28 -18.34 6.38 -8.14
C HIS A 28 -17.57 5.22 -7.49
N LEU A 29 -16.69 5.49 -6.53
CA LEU A 29 -15.94 4.43 -5.86
C LEU A 29 -16.82 3.70 -4.85
N TYR A 30 -17.00 2.40 -5.05
CA TYR A 30 -17.74 1.53 -4.14
C TYR A 30 -16.90 1.23 -2.89
N MET A 31 -17.42 1.59 -1.71
CA MET A 31 -16.79 1.32 -0.42
C MET A 31 -17.81 0.81 0.58
N PRO A 32 -17.97 -0.52 0.70
CA PRO A 32 -18.96 -1.11 1.63
C PRO A 32 -18.49 -1.10 3.08
N PHE A 33 -17.19 -0.92 3.33
CA PHE A 33 -16.61 -1.00 4.65
C PHE A 33 -16.72 0.35 5.38
N PRO A 34 -17.35 0.40 6.58
CA PRO A 34 -17.56 1.64 7.32
C PRO A 34 -16.23 2.20 7.83
N PHE A 35 -16.16 3.51 8.04
CA PHE A 35 -15.02 4.15 8.69
C PHE A 35 -14.82 3.60 10.10
N LEU A 36 -13.60 3.19 10.39
CA LEU A 36 -13.14 2.78 11.72
C LEU A 36 -11.73 3.34 11.95
N SER A 37 -11.42 3.63 13.22
CA SER A 37 -10.09 4.09 13.61
C SER A 37 -9.69 3.49 14.95
N ASN A 38 -8.44 3.14 15.11
CA ASN A 38 -7.91 2.59 16.34
C ASN A 38 -7.83 3.68 17.44
N ARG A 39 -8.27 3.33 18.65
CA ARG A 39 -8.23 4.22 19.83
C ARG A 39 -6.83 4.69 20.20
N HIS A 40 -5.78 3.98 19.76
CA HIS A 40 -4.38 4.25 20.07
C HIS A 40 -3.66 5.06 19.00
N ALA A 41 -4.35 5.64 18.00
CA ALA A 41 -3.76 6.36 16.87
C ALA A 41 -2.74 7.43 17.30
N SER A 42 -3.09 8.29 18.28
CA SER A 42 -2.19 9.36 18.76
C SER A 42 -0.93 8.80 19.47
N ARG A 43 -1.07 7.70 20.20
CA ARG A 43 0.07 7.03 20.85
C ARG A 43 0.99 6.40 19.82
N ALA A 44 0.43 5.77 18.79
CA ALA A 44 1.19 5.20 17.71
C ALA A 44 1.93 6.29 16.92
N ALA A 45 1.33 7.47 16.72
CA ALA A 45 1.98 8.60 16.06
C ALA A 45 3.24 9.07 16.83
N ALA A 46 3.09 9.31 18.14
CA ALA A 46 4.24 9.65 18.97
C ALA A 46 5.31 8.56 18.99
N GLY A 47 4.89 7.29 18.95
CA GLY A 47 5.80 6.15 18.85
C GLY A 47 6.57 6.10 17.53
N VAL A 48 5.93 6.44 16.39
CA VAL A 48 6.59 6.54 15.08
C VAL A 48 7.68 7.61 15.09
N ASP A 49 7.39 8.80 15.63
CA ASP A 49 8.36 9.90 15.70
C ASP A 49 9.58 9.51 16.54
N ALA A 50 9.35 8.91 17.71
CA ALA A 50 10.42 8.44 18.58
C ALA A 50 11.24 7.33 17.91
N TRP A 51 10.59 6.39 17.21
CA TRP A 51 11.25 5.30 16.52
C TRP A 51 12.10 5.74 15.34
N LEU A 52 11.59 6.64 14.50
CA LEU A 52 12.35 7.23 13.38
C LEU A 52 13.59 7.97 13.88
N SER A 53 13.45 8.72 14.98
CA SER A 53 14.57 9.40 15.62
C SER A 53 15.61 8.40 16.14
N ALA A 54 15.19 7.34 16.82
CA ALA A 54 16.09 6.32 17.33
C ALA A 54 16.84 5.56 16.20
N CYS A 55 16.23 5.45 15.01
CA CYS A 55 16.87 4.87 13.82
C CYS A 55 17.74 5.86 13.04
N GLY A 56 17.84 7.14 13.46
CA GLY A 56 18.62 8.17 12.77
C GLY A 56 18.01 8.62 11.43
N LEU A 57 16.70 8.45 11.26
CA LEU A 57 15.99 8.82 10.01
C LEU A 57 15.46 10.25 10.05
N THR A 58 15.37 10.89 11.21
CA THR A 58 14.86 12.26 11.37
C THR A 58 15.91 13.35 11.16
N ASP A 59 17.18 12.99 11.01
CA ASP A 59 18.24 13.94 10.67
C ASP A 59 18.07 14.55 9.28
N ASP A 60 17.28 13.90 8.42
CA ASP A 60 16.84 14.40 7.13
C ASP A 60 15.53 15.18 7.28
N VAL A 61 15.57 16.50 7.04
CA VAL A 61 14.39 17.39 7.09
C VAL A 61 13.29 16.93 6.11
N GLY A 62 13.67 16.31 5.00
CA GLY A 62 12.74 15.72 4.02
C GLY A 62 11.88 14.61 4.63
N VAL A 63 12.49 13.75 5.46
CA VAL A 63 11.78 12.66 6.14
C VAL A 63 10.72 13.21 7.09
N ALA A 64 11.06 14.19 7.94
CA ALA A 64 10.09 14.77 8.87
C ALA A 64 8.88 15.39 8.12
N THR A 65 9.16 16.11 7.03
CA THR A 65 8.13 16.67 6.16
C THR A 65 7.26 15.59 5.55
N MET A 66 7.86 14.53 4.99
CA MET A 66 7.15 13.42 4.37
C MET A 66 6.23 12.70 5.38
N ILE A 67 6.71 12.45 6.62
CA ILE A 67 5.90 11.83 7.69
C ILE A 67 4.69 12.71 8.06
N ALA A 68 4.90 14.04 8.18
CA ALA A 68 3.80 14.97 8.46
C ALA A 68 2.73 14.96 7.33
N PHE A 69 3.16 14.80 6.08
CA PHE A 69 2.27 14.75 4.91
C PHE A 69 1.56 13.40 4.74
N THR A 70 2.23 12.30 5.07
CA THR A 70 1.70 10.94 4.85
C THR A 70 0.96 10.38 6.07
N ARG A 71 1.23 10.88 7.26
CA ARG A 71 0.59 10.45 8.52
C ARG A 71 0.49 8.92 8.65
N PRO A 72 1.60 8.19 8.69
CA PRO A 72 1.62 6.72 8.66
C PRO A 72 0.85 6.07 9.80
N ALA A 73 0.88 6.66 11.00
CA ALA A 73 0.13 6.15 12.15
C ALA A 73 -1.39 6.29 11.99
N GLU A 74 -1.87 7.30 11.26
CA GLU A 74 -3.27 7.48 10.92
C GLU A 74 -3.72 6.37 9.93
N LEU A 75 -2.91 6.09 8.91
CA LEU A 75 -3.15 4.98 8.00
C LEU A 75 -3.17 3.64 8.76
N ALA A 76 -2.21 3.41 9.65
CA ALA A 76 -2.18 2.20 10.50
C ALA A 76 -3.45 2.08 11.34
N ALA A 77 -3.91 3.18 11.95
CA ALA A 77 -5.11 3.19 12.78
C ALA A 77 -6.39 2.88 11.97
N TYR A 78 -6.47 3.32 10.73
CA TYR A 78 -7.61 3.04 9.85
C TYR A 78 -7.60 1.60 9.33
N ASN A 79 -6.41 1.07 9.03
CA ASN A 79 -6.26 -0.32 8.55
C ASN A 79 -6.48 -1.34 9.67
N SER A 80 -6.08 -1.01 10.90
CA SER A 80 -6.03 -1.93 12.04
C SER A 80 -6.80 -1.37 13.25
N PRO A 81 -8.13 -1.17 13.13
CA PRO A 81 -8.91 -0.44 14.13
C PRO A 81 -9.08 -1.16 15.48
N THR A 82 -8.92 -2.48 15.52
CA THR A 82 -9.22 -3.31 16.68
C THR A 82 -7.98 -3.91 17.35
N VAL A 83 -6.80 -3.76 16.75
CA VAL A 83 -5.57 -4.35 17.31
C VAL A 83 -5.07 -3.57 18.52
N GLU A 84 -4.36 -4.24 19.40
CA GLU A 84 -3.73 -3.61 20.56
C GLU A 84 -2.51 -2.75 20.13
N LEU A 85 -2.07 -1.87 21.02
CA LEU A 85 -1.05 -0.86 20.72
C LEU A 85 0.28 -1.45 20.24
N ASP A 86 0.70 -2.59 20.76
CA ASP A 86 1.95 -3.24 20.40
C ASP A 86 1.97 -3.63 18.91
N VAL A 87 0.92 -4.27 18.42
CA VAL A 87 0.77 -4.60 17.00
C VAL A 87 0.58 -3.33 16.17
N LEU A 88 -0.27 -2.39 16.61
CA LEU A 88 -0.49 -1.13 15.92
C LEU A 88 0.83 -0.35 15.72
N GLN A 89 1.71 -0.36 16.73
CA GLN A 89 3.00 0.32 16.64
C GLN A 89 3.92 -0.30 15.58
N ILE A 90 3.97 -1.63 15.49
CA ILE A 90 4.73 -2.32 14.44
C ILE A 90 4.17 -1.95 13.05
N VAL A 91 2.85 -1.99 12.88
CA VAL A 91 2.19 -1.60 11.62
C VAL A 91 2.51 -0.13 11.27
N ALA A 92 2.42 0.79 12.22
CA ALA A 92 2.69 2.21 11.99
C ALA A 92 4.17 2.47 11.66
N ASN A 93 5.10 1.83 12.37
CA ASN A 93 6.54 1.91 12.09
C ASN A 93 6.87 1.37 10.70
N GLN A 94 6.27 0.25 10.31
CA GLN A 94 6.47 -0.34 9.00
C GLN A 94 5.91 0.54 7.87
N ILE A 95 4.74 1.15 8.04
CA ILE A 95 4.20 2.10 7.05
C ILE A 95 5.13 3.32 6.92
N ALA A 96 5.60 3.88 8.05
CA ALA A 96 6.56 4.98 8.04
C ALA A 96 7.87 4.60 7.32
N TYR A 97 8.41 3.42 7.64
CA TYR A 97 9.59 2.86 6.95
C TYR A 97 9.36 2.76 5.45
N GLN A 98 8.24 2.18 5.02
CA GLN A 98 7.95 2.00 3.60
C GLN A 98 7.85 3.33 2.86
N PHE A 99 7.25 4.36 3.43
CA PHE A 99 7.21 5.69 2.80
C PHE A 99 8.62 6.28 2.63
N VAL A 100 9.48 6.20 3.67
CA VAL A 100 10.87 6.69 3.58
C VAL A 100 11.68 5.87 2.56
N PHE A 101 11.51 4.55 2.59
CA PHE A 101 12.23 3.63 1.72
C PHE A 101 11.83 3.81 0.25
N ASP A 102 10.53 3.97 -0.01
CA ASP A 102 9.96 4.18 -1.35
C ASP A 102 10.41 5.51 -1.96
N ASP A 103 10.30 6.62 -1.23
CA ASP A 103 10.77 7.93 -1.67
C ASP A 103 12.28 7.89 -1.99
N ARG A 104 13.08 7.19 -1.17
CA ARG A 104 14.53 7.04 -1.40
C ARG A 104 14.82 6.14 -2.60
N ALA A 105 14.07 5.06 -2.76
CA ALA A 105 14.20 4.18 -3.92
C ALA A 105 13.83 4.93 -5.22
N GLU A 106 12.78 5.74 -5.19
CA GLU A 106 12.37 6.56 -6.34
C GLU A 106 13.45 7.59 -6.70
N GLU A 107 14.00 8.30 -5.72
CA GLU A 107 15.07 9.29 -5.94
C GLU A 107 16.32 8.66 -6.60
N ILE A 108 16.77 7.52 -6.05
CA ILE A 108 17.94 6.81 -6.58
C ILE A 108 17.64 6.20 -7.94
N GLY A 109 16.49 5.51 -8.07
CA GLY A 109 16.09 4.78 -9.27
C GLY A 109 15.86 5.68 -10.49
N ARG A 110 15.44 6.93 -10.28
CA ARG A 110 15.33 7.94 -11.36
C ARG A 110 16.67 8.29 -11.99
N ARG A 111 17.77 8.19 -11.24
CA ARG A 111 19.13 8.44 -11.75
C ARG A 111 19.64 7.24 -12.54
N SER A 112 19.59 6.06 -11.94
CA SER A 112 19.92 4.79 -12.57
C SER A 112 19.44 3.62 -11.70
N PRO A 113 18.72 2.61 -12.25
CA PRO A 113 18.21 1.48 -11.48
C PRO A 113 19.28 0.65 -10.78
N ASP A 114 20.52 0.58 -11.34
CA ASP A 114 21.63 -0.16 -10.75
C ASP A 114 22.14 0.47 -9.44
N GLN A 115 21.97 1.77 -9.27
CA GLN A 115 22.32 2.46 -8.02
C GLN A 115 21.42 2.06 -6.84
N LEU A 116 20.28 1.41 -7.08
CA LEU A 116 19.46 0.82 -6.04
C LEU A 116 20.06 -0.47 -5.43
N LEU A 117 20.90 -1.18 -6.16
CA LEU A 117 21.38 -2.50 -5.75
C LEU A 117 21.99 -2.53 -4.33
N PRO A 118 22.84 -1.58 -3.90
CA PRO A 118 23.39 -1.61 -2.54
C PRO A 118 22.29 -1.56 -1.47
N MET A 119 21.30 -0.67 -1.62
CA MET A 119 20.18 -0.52 -0.67
C MET A 119 19.27 -1.76 -0.65
N LEU A 120 18.93 -2.29 -1.84
CA LEU A 120 18.07 -3.46 -1.94
C LEU A 120 18.77 -4.72 -1.45
N CYS A 121 20.06 -4.92 -1.76
CA CYS A 121 20.85 -6.07 -1.29
C CYS A 121 21.04 -6.05 0.22
N GLU A 122 21.29 -4.88 0.82
CA GLU A 122 21.34 -4.73 2.29
C GLU A 122 20.00 -5.18 2.90
N SER A 123 18.89 -4.68 2.38
CA SER A 123 17.54 -5.03 2.87
C SER A 123 17.25 -6.53 2.75
N ILE A 124 17.59 -7.15 1.62
CA ILE A 124 17.42 -8.58 1.40
C ILE A 124 18.27 -9.38 2.39
N GLY A 125 19.51 -8.98 2.62
CA GLY A 125 20.40 -9.63 3.59
C GLY A 125 19.87 -9.58 5.02
N ILE A 126 19.36 -8.42 5.44
CA ILE A 126 18.72 -8.25 6.76
C ILE A 126 17.50 -9.17 6.90
N LEU A 127 16.62 -9.16 5.91
CA LEU A 127 15.36 -9.92 5.95
C LEU A 127 15.57 -11.44 5.85
N ARG A 128 16.63 -11.90 5.19
CA ARG A 128 16.91 -13.32 4.96
C ARG A 128 17.72 -13.93 6.09
N ASP A 129 18.82 -13.26 6.47
CA ASP A 129 19.87 -13.84 7.29
C ASP A 129 20.13 -13.04 8.57
N GLY A 130 19.43 -11.90 8.78
CA GLY A 130 19.76 -10.95 9.86
C GLY A 130 21.14 -10.32 9.67
N ALA A 131 21.53 -10.09 8.40
CA ALA A 131 22.83 -9.51 8.08
C ALA A 131 23.02 -8.13 8.76
N PRO A 132 24.28 -7.76 9.09
CA PRO A 132 24.55 -6.45 9.68
C PRO A 132 24.18 -5.33 8.70
N TYR A 133 23.59 -4.26 9.23
CA TYR A 133 23.23 -3.07 8.48
C TYR A 133 24.36 -2.04 8.50
N ARG A 134 24.33 -1.10 7.53
CA ARG A 134 25.32 -0.03 7.37
C ARG A 134 24.68 1.35 7.22
N THR A 135 23.35 1.38 7.01
CA THR A 135 22.60 2.61 6.74
C THR A 135 21.50 2.82 7.79
N PRO A 136 21.02 4.05 8.02
CA PRO A 136 19.86 4.31 8.88
C PRO A 136 18.61 3.53 8.43
N LEU A 137 18.38 3.38 7.11
CA LEU A 137 17.31 2.54 6.57
C LEU A 137 17.52 1.06 6.91
N GLY A 138 18.75 0.57 6.83
CA GLY A 138 19.09 -0.77 7.27
C GLY A 138 18.87 -0.98 8.77
N ALA A 139 19.23 0.02 9.60
CA ALA A 139 18.98 -0.01 11.05
C ALA A 139 17.47 -0.12 11.35
N ALA A 140 16.67 0.70 10.68
CA ALA A 140 15.21 0.69 10.83
C ALA A 140 14.60 -0.66 10.41
N LEU A 141 15.05 -1.24 9.31
CA LEU A 141 14.58 -2.55 8.85
C LEU A 141 14.98 -3.68 9.79
N ALA A 142 16.21 -3.65 10.30
CA ALA A 142 16.70 -4.63 11.27
C ALA A 142 15.89 -4.56 12.57
N ASP A 143 15.56 -3.36 13.03
CA ASP A 143 14.73 -3.17 14.21
C ASP A 143 13.28 -3.61 13.98
N LEU A 144 12.67 -3.30 12.84
CA LEU A 144 11.35 -3.85 12.45
C LEU A 144 11.37 -5.38 12.43
N HIS A 145 12.39 -5.98 11.83
CA HIS A 145 12.52 -7.44 11.79
C HIS A 145 12.62 -8.03 13.20
N ARG A 146 13.34 -7.36 14.13
CA ARG A 146 13.40 -7.75 15.54
C ARG A 146 12.01 -7.65 16.20
N GLN A 147 11.31 -6.51 16.06
CA GLN A 147 9.96 -6.31 16.62
C GLN A 147 8.98 -7.39 16.14
N VAL A 148 8.99 -7.71 14.85
CA VAL A 148 8.16 -8.75 14.26
C VAL A 148 8.50 -10.13 14.86
N ARG A 149 9.78 -10.47 15.00
CA ARG A 149 10.21 -11.76 15.60
C ARG A 149 9.86 -11.88 17.07
N GLU A 150 9.81 -10.78 17.80
CA GLU A 150 9.42 -10.76 19.22
C GLU A 150 7.90 -10.91 19.40
N ARG A 151 7.11 -10.42 18.44
CA ARG A 151 5.64 -10.39 18.53
C ARG A 151 4.95 -11.56 17.84
N CYS A 152 5.54 -12.06 16.76
CA CYS A 152 4.97 -13.09 15.89
C CYS A 152 5.56 -14.47 16.15
N THR A 153 4.83 -15.51 15.77
CA THR A 153 5.41 -16.87 15.71
C THR A 153 6.55 -16.90 14.67
N PRO A 154 7.47 -17.88 14.77
CA PRO A 154 8.53 -18.04 13.76
C PRO A 154 8.00 -18.16 12.32
N ALA A 155 6.85 -18.83 12.13
CA ALA A 155 6.22 -18.99 10.82
C ALA A 155 5.64 -17.67 10.30
N GLN A 156 4.96 -16.90 11.13
CA GLN A 156 4.45 -15.57 10.79
C GLN A 156 5.59 -14.61 10.45
N ALA A 157 6.65 -14.58 11.26
CA ALA A 157 7.83 -13.74 11.02
C ALA A 157 8.55 -14.12 9.70
N ALA A 158 8.64 -15.42 9.39
CA ALA A 158 9.21 -15.88 8.12
C ALA A 158 8.36 -15.44 6.92
N ARG A 159 7.03 -15.50 7.01
CA ARG A 159 6.12 -15.00 5.97
C ARG A 159 6.23 -13.48 5.80
N TRP A 160 6.31 -12.75 6.90
CA TRP A 160 6.54 -11.31 6.87
C TRP A 160 7.85 -10.95 6.16
N ALA A 161 8.94 -11.61 6.51
CA ALA A 161 10.24 -11.37 5.89
C ALA A 161 10.25 -11.76 4.40
N TRP A 162 9.55 -12.83 4.02
CA TRP A 162 9.38 -13.23 2.63
C TRP A 162 8.63 -12.16 1.83
N LYS A 163 7.44 -11.73 2.31
CA LYS A 163 6.62 -10.71 1.65
C LYS A 163 7.32 -9.35 1.57
N SER A 164 8.08 -8.99 2.60
CA SER A 164 8.91 -7.77 2.58
C SER A 164 10.01 -7.84 1.51
N ARG A 165 10.59 -9.01 1.26
CA ARG A 165 11.57 -9.18 0.14
C ARG A 165 10.89 -9.07 -1.22
N GLU A 166 9.68 -9.58 -1.38
CA GLU A 166 8.92 -9.41 -2.64
C GLU A 166 8.67 -7.92 -2.93
N TYR A 167 8.30 -7.14 -1.92
CA TYR A 167 8.20 -5.68 -2.03
C TYR A 167 9.53 -5.03 -2.47
N VAL A 168 10.64 -5.40 -1.82
CA VAL A 168 11.97 -4.89 -2.18
C VAL A 168 12.34 -5.21 -3.64
N HIS A 169 12.05 -6.43 -4.12
CA HIS A 169 12.25 -6.79 -5.53
C HIS A 169 11.32 -5.98 -6.47
N GLY A 170 10.09 -5.71 -6.04
CA GLY A 170 9.14 -4.90 -6.79
C GLY A 170 9.69 -3.51 -7.12
N LEU A 171 10.37 -2.86 -6.17
CA LEU A 171 10.98 -1.54 -6.38
C LEU A 171 12.07 -1.55 -7.47
N LEU A 172 12.84 -2.62 -7.57
CA LEU A 172 13.79 -2.76 -8.68
C LEU A 172 13.08 -2.88 -10.03
N TYR A 173 11.99 -3.67 -10.09
CA TYR A 173 11.22 -3.80 -11.33
C TYR A 173 10.58 -2.47 -11.73
N GLU A 174 10.09 -1.71 -10.78
CA GLU A 174 9.56 -0.37 -11.00
C GLU A 174 10.62 0.58 -11.55
N ALA A 175 11.78 0.66 -10.91
CA ALA A 175 12.88 1.52 -11.33
C ALA A 175 13.38 1.15 -12.75
N VAL A 176 13.51 -0.14 -13.05
CA VAL A 176 13.88 -0.62 -14.40
C VAL A 176 12.80 -0.26 -15.43
N ALA A 177 11.51 -0.36 -15.06
CA ALA A 177 10.41 0.00 -15.92
C ALA A 177 10.37 1.51 -16.21
N GLN A 178 10.66 2.35 -15.20
CA GLN A 178 10.70 3.81 -15.34
C GLN A 178 11.91 4.31 -16.13
N ALA A 179 13.07 3.65 -16.01
CA ALA A 179 14.29 4.04 -16.70
C ALA A 179 14.27 3.77 -18.21
N ARG A 180 13.38 2.91 -18.69
CA ARG A 180 13.23 2.59 -20.12
C ARG A 180 11.98 3.22 -20.69
N PRO A 181 12.06 3.94 -21.83
CA PRO A 181 10.90 4.50 -22.51
C PRO A 181 10.13 3.38 -23.26
N VAL A 182 9.90 2.25 -22.61
CA VAL A 182 9.09 1.17 -23.18
C VAL A 182 7.64 1.42 -22.76
N PRO A 183 6.69 1.46 -23.71
CA PRO A 183 5.28 1.53 -23.35
C PRO A 183 4.88 0.33 -22.50
N LEU A 184 4.66 0.55 -21.19
CA LEU A 184 4.22 -0.50 -20.30
C LEU A 184 2.79 -0.90 -20.66
N ARG A 185 2.59 -2.16 -21.02
CA ARG A 185 1.25 -2.74 -21.12
C ARG A 185 0.58 -2.71 -19.75
N LYS A 186 -0.74 -2.46 -19.73
CA LYS A 186 -1.51 -2.37 -18.48
C LYS A 186 -1.25 -3.57 -17.54
N GLY A 187 -1.26 -4.81 -18.07
CA GLY A 187 -1.01 -6.00 -17.26
C GLY A 187 0.35 -5.98 -16.55
N LEU A 188 1.42 -5.54 -17.23
CA LEU A 188 2.74 -5.43 -16.61
C LEU A 188 2.75 -4.33 -15.54
N CYS A 189 2.12 -3.19 -15.81
CA CYS A 189 1.99 -2.10 -14.85
C CYS A 189 1.28 -2.58 -13.56
N THR A 190 0.13 -3.26 -13.68
CA THR A 190 -0.59 -3.78 -12.51
C THR A 190 0.20 -4.84 -11.76
N SER A 191 0.93 -5.73 -12.45
CA SER A 191 1.77 -6.75 -11.79
C SER A 191 2.92 -6.12 -10.99
N ILE A 192 3.60 -5.11 -11.51
CA ILE A 192 4.63 -4.38 -10.77
C ILE A 192 3.99 -3.65 -9.59
N ARG A 193 2.85 -2.96 -9.81
CA ARG A 193 2.17 -2.19 -8.78
C ARG A 193 1.70 -3.05 -7.61
N SER A 194 1.22 -4.27 -7.86
CA SER A 194 0.88 -5.23 -6.80
C SER A 194 2.07 -5.58 -5.90
N LEU A 195 3.28 -5.69 -6.45
CA LEU A 195 4.49 -5.92 -5.67
C LEU A 195 4.92 -4.67 -4.89
N THR A 196 4.94 -3.50 -5.56
CA THR A 196 5.37 -2.23 -4.93
C THR A 196 4.33 -1.64 -3.99
N ALA A 197 3.13 -2.24 -3.90
CA ALA A 197 2.12 -1.89 -2.91
C ALA A 197 2.62 -1.99 -1.48
N GLY A 198 3.47 -2.97 -1.20
CA GLY A 198 3.96 -3.24 0.15
C GLY A 198 2.87 -3.61 1.16
N VAL A 199 1.66 -4.01 0.71
CA VAL A 199 0.52 -4.36 1.58
C VAL A 199 0.62 -5.79 2.11
N GLU A 200 1.02 -6.74 1.28
CA GLU A 200 1.07 -8.15 1.69
C GLU A 200 1.96 -8.44 2.93
N PRO A 201 3.08 -7.72 3.20
CA PRO A 201 3.82 -7.88 4.45
C PRO A 201 3.02 -7.61 5.72
N PHE A 202 1.91 -6.87 5.64
CA PHE A 202 1.06 -6.61 6.81
C PHE A 202 0.07 -7.74 7.12
N HIS A 203 -0.20 -8.64 6.20
CA HIS A 203 -1.13 -9.74 6.44
C HIS A 203 -0.65 -10.67 7.57
N PRO A 204 0.63 -11.08 7.67
CA PRO A 204 1.12 -11.82 8.85
C PRO A 204 0.98 -11.06 10.18
N LEU A 205 0.99 -9.72 10.17
CA LEU A 205 0.74 -8.92 11.37
C LEU A 205 -0.76 -8.92 11.74
N ALA A 206 -1.65 -8.90 10.75
CA ALA A 206 -3.08 -9.06 10.98
C ALA A 206 -3.40 -10.44 11.56
N GLU A 207 -2.71 -11.50 11.12
CA GLU A 207 -2.78 -12.82 11.70
C GLU A 207 -2.25 -12.84 13.15
N ALA A 208 -1.08 -12.23 13.41
CA ALA A 208 -0.48 -12.15 14.72
C ALA A 208 -1.32 -11.37 15.75
N ALA A 209 -2.27 -10.55 15.28
CA ALA A 209 -3.24 -9.88 16.13
C ALA A 209 -4.39 -10.80 16.58
N GLN A 210 -4.53 -12.00 16.01
CA GLN A 210 -5.56 -12.96 16.39
C GLN A 210 -5.15 -13.75 17.65
N PRO A 211 -6.12 -14.28 18.40
CA PRO A 211 -5.83 -15.08 19.61
C PRO A 211 -5.02 -16.35 19.34
N HIS A 212 -5.15 -16.91 18.15
CA HIS A 212 -4.49 -18.15 17.74
C HIS A 212 -3.94 -18.03 16.33
N GLU A 213 -2.85 -18.74 16.05
CA GLU A 213 -2.30 -18.87 14.69
C GLU A 213 -3.30 -19.63 13.80
N LEU A 214 -3.40 -19.22 12.53
CA LEU A 214 -4.25 -19.92 11.57
C LEU A 214 -3.68 -21.31 11.26
N ALA A 215 -4.58 -22.28 11.10
CA ALA A 215 -4.19 -23.59 10.58
C ALA A 215 -3.57 -23.45 9.18
N PRO A 216 -2.53 -24.23 8.84
CA PRO A 216 -1.91 -24.16 7.52
C PRO A 216 -2.89 -24.36 6.37
N GLU A 217 -3.87 -25.25 6.55
CA GLU A 217 -4.92 -25.54 5.56
C GLU A 217 -5.80 -24.32 5.31
N GLU A 218 -6.13 -23.57 6.34
CA GLU A 218 -6.92 -22.34 6.28
C GLU A 218 -6.10 -21.21 5.64
N LEU A 219 -4.86 -21.02 6.12
CA LEU A 219 -3.96 -20.00 5.59
C LEU A 219 -3.66 -20.20 4.10
N HIS A 220 -3.46 -21.44 3.66
CA HIS A 220 -3.16 -21.78 2.26
C HIS A 220 -4.41 -22.09 1.42
N HIS A 221 -5.61 -21.91 1.98
CA HIS A 221 -6.84 -22.12 1.21
C HIS A 221 -6.87 -21.20 -0.02
N PRO A 222 -7.17 -21.71 -1.23
CA PRO A 222 -7.09 -20.91 -2.48
C PRO A 222 -7.90 -19.61 -2.43
N VAL A 223 -9.08 -19.66 -1.78
CA VAL A 223 -9.94 -18.47 -1.62
C VAL A 223 -9.31 -17.46 -0.67
N VAL A 224 -8.73 -17.88 0.46
CA VAL A 224 -8.03 -16.99 1.41
C VAL A 224 -6.83 -16.32 0.73
N GLN A 225 -6.07 -17.06 -0.08
CA GLN A 225 -4.98 -16.52 -0.88
C GLN A 225 -5.48 -15.56 -1.97
N ARG A 226 -6.66 -15.79 -2.54
CA ARG A 226 -7.29 -14.85 -3.48
C ARG A 226 -7.73 -13.57 -2.78
N LEU A 227 -8.35 -13.67 -1.60
CA LEU A 227 -8.73 -12.53 -0.76
C LEU A 227 -7.52 -11.65 -0.40
N SER A 228 -6.39 -12.28 -0.06
CA SER A 228 -5.13 -11.56 0.20
C SER A 228 -4.69 -10.71 -0.98
N ARG A 229 -4.70 -11.27 -2.19
CA ARG A 229 -4.35 -10.53 -3.42
C ARG A 229 -5.34 -9.41 -3.74
N LEU A 230 -6.64 -9.69 -3.65
CA LEU A 230 -7.70 -8.69 -3.92
C LEU A 230 -7.60 -7.51 -2.94
N SER A 231 -7.30 -7.79 -1.67
CA SER A 231 -7.07 -6.76 -0.67
C SER A 231 -5.87 -5.88 -1.02
N ALA A 232 -4.73 -6.49 -1.33
CA ALA A 232 -3.51 -5.76 -1.68
C ALA A 232 -3.72 -4.90 -2.94
N ASP A 233 -4.34 -5.47 -3.98
CA ASP A 233 -4.64 -4.76 -5.23
C ASP A 233 -5.57 -3.57 -5.00
N ALA A 234 -6.70 -3.75 -4.33
CA ALA A 234 -7.63 -2.67 -4.05
C ALA A 234 -7.00 -1.58 -3.17
N ALA A 235 -6.25 -1.98 -2.13
CA ALA A 235 -5.61 -1.06 -1.20
C ALA A 235 -4.59 -0.14 -1.88
N VAL A 236 -3.86 -0.62 -2.90
CA VAL A 236 -2.87 0.19 -3.61
C VAL A 236 -3.48 0.98 -4.77
N TRP A 237 -4.49 0.46 -5.44
CA TRP A 237 -5.12 1.15 -6.58
C TRP A 237 -6.01 2.32 -6.15
N ILE A 238 -6.53 2.31 -4.92
CA ILE A 238 -7.30 3.45 -4.38
C ILE A 238 -6.44 4.71 -4.28
N PRO A 239 -5.26 4.73 -3.65
CA PRO A 239 -4.35 5.88 -3.67
C PRO A 239 -3.92 6.32 -5.07
N ASP A 240 -3.81 5.40 -6.04
CA ASP A 240 -3.47 5.72 -7.42
C ASP A 240 -4.48 6.68 -8.08
N LEU A 241 -5.76 6.62 -7.69
CA LEU A 241 -6.78 7.55 -8.17
C LEU A 241 -6.48 8.98 -7.72
N TYR A 242 -6.08 9.15 -6.45
CA TYR A 242 -5.82 10.46 -5.84
C TYR A 242 -4.48 11.05 -6.27
N SER A 243 -3.49 10.21 -6.61
CA SER A 243 -2.17 10.63 -7.08
C SER A 243 -2.07 10.82 -8.59
N ALA A 244 -3.08 10.40 -9.37
CA ALA A 244 -3.04 10.34 -10.83
C ALA A 244 -2.62 11.67 -11.50
N VAL A 245 -3.12 12.82 -11.02
CA VAL A 245 -2.77 14.15 -11.56
C VAL A 245 -1.30 14.46 -11.32
N LYS A 246 -0.80 14.22 -10.08
CA LYS A 246 0.59 14.46 -9.71
C LYS A 246 1.50 13.57 -10.56
N GLU A 247 1.23 12.28 -10.58
CA GLU A 247 2.06 11.31 -11.30
C GLU A 247 2.04 11.52 -12.82
N GLN A 248 0.92 11.95 -13.39
CA GLN A 248 0.88 12.34 -14.81
C GLN A 248 1.85 13.49 -15.10
N ARG A 249 1.93 14.49 -14.21
CA ARG A 249 2.82 15.65 -14.36
C ARG A 249 4.30 15.29 -14.17
N THR A 250 4.60 14.34 -13.28
CA THR A 250 5.98 13.91 -12.96
C THR A 250 6.47 12.76 -13.84
N GLY A 251 5.65 12.26 -14.77
CA GLY A 251 6.01 11.17 -15.66
C GLY A 251 5.94 9.78 -15.02
N GLY A 252 5.17 9.63 -13.93
CA GLY A 252 4.95 8.33 -13.27
C GLY A 252 4.37 7.29 -14.21
N MET A 253 4.93 6.08 -14.21
CA MET A 253 4.53 5.01 -15.12
C MET A 253 3.73 3.90 -14.45
N ILE A 254 3.88 3.73 -13.15
CA ILE A 254 3.29 2.64 -12.37
C ILE A 254 2.12 3.18 -11.54
N ASN A 255 0.99 3.42 -12.20
CA ASN A 255 -0.26 3.89 -11.60
C ASN A 255 -1.42 3.31 -12.41
N LEU A 256 -2.44 2.77 -11.75
CA LEU A 256 -3.56 2.10 -12.40
C LEU A 256 -4.32 3.02 -13.36
N ALA A 257 -4.63 4.26 -12.97
CA ALA A 257 -5.34 5.20 -13.82
C ALA A 257 -4.50 5.56 -15.06
N LEU A 258 -3.20 5.83 -14.88
CA LEU A 258 -2.30 6.13 -16.01
C LEU A 258 -2.08 4.90 -16.92
N ALA A 259 -2.12 3.69 -16.38
CA ALA A 259 -2.08 2.46 -17.16
C ALA A 259 -3.34 2.31 -18.05
N HIS A 260 -4.52 2.65 -17.51
CA HIS A 260 -5.76 2.71 -18.32
C HIS A 260 -5.68 3.82 -19.38
N GLN A 261 -5.19 4.99 -19.01
CA GLN A 261 -5.03 6.11 -19.94
C GLN A 261 -4.20 5.71 -21.16
N ARG A 262 -3.04 5.14 -20.93
CA ARG A 262 -2.15 4.64 -22.01
C ARG A 262 -2.79 3.54 -22.85
N ALA A 263 -3.44 2.59 -22.18
CA ALA A 263 -4.05 1.44 -22.87
C ALA A 263 -5.25 1.80 -23.75
N ARG A 264 -5.98 2.87 -23.40
CA ARG A 264 -7.22 3.26 -24.09
C ARG A 264 -7.09 4.55 -24.89
N GLY A 265 -6.01 5.32 -24.72
CA GLY A 265 -5.85 6.63 -25.36
C GLY A 265 -6.93 7.64 -24.95
N CYS A 266 -7.43 7.57 -23.71
CA CYS A 266 -8.54 8.36 -23.21
C CYS A 266 -8.07 9.56 -22.36
N SER A 267 -9.01 10.44 -21.97
CA SER A 267 -8.74 11.50 -21.01
C SER A 267 -8.36 10.93 -19.64
N LEU A 268 -7.71 11.74 -18.77
CA LEU A 268 -7.38 11.31 -17.41
C LEU A 268 -8.64 10.94 -16.59
N GLN A 269 -9.72 11.70 -16.75
CA GLN A 269 -11.00 11.39 -16.10
C GLN A 269 -11.59 10.06 -16.57
N GLY A 270 -11.56 9.82 -17.88
CA GLY A 270 -11.97 8.53 -18.43
C GLY A 270 -11.14 7.38 -17.90
N ALA A 271 -9.83 7.59 -17.76
CA ALA A 271 -8.91 6.61 -17.18
C ALA A 271 -9.20 6.34 -15.70
N VAL A 272 -9.49 7.40 -14.92
CA VAL A 272 -9.89 7.27 -13.50
C VAL A 272 -11.22 6.51 -13.37
N LEU A 273 -12.21 6.77 -14.21
CA LEU A 273 -13.46 6.01 -14.20
C LEU A 273 -13.24 4.53 -14.53
N LEU A 274 -12.38 4.22 -15.49
CA LEU A 274 -11.99 2.84 -15.81
C LEU A 274 -11.27 2.14 -14.63
N ALA A 275 -10.39 2.88 -13.96
CA ALA A 275 -9.71 2.39 -12.75
C ALA A 275 -10.69 2.17 -11.59
N ILE A 276 -11.64 3.09 -11.37
CA ILE A 276 -12.73 2.93 -10.39
C ILE A 276 -13.56 1.68 -10.70
N GLY A 277 -13.93 1.47 -11.96
CA GLY A 277 -14.65 0.25 -12.37
C GLY A 277 -13.89 -1.03 -12.04
N GLN A 278 -12.57 -1.06 -12.24
CA GLN A 278 -11.72 -2.19 -11.87
C GLN A 278 -11.65 -2.38 -10.36
N ILE A 279 -11.43 -1.31 -9.60
CA ILE A 279 -11.40 -1.35 -8.13
C ILE A 279 -12.73 -1.84 -7.57
N ASN A 280 -13.85 -1.31 -8.07
CA ASN A 280 -15.18 -1.73 -7.65
C ASN A 280 -15.44 -3.21 -7.89
N SER A 281 -15.00 -3.74 -9.04
CA SER A 281 -15.10 -5.18 -9.34
C SER A 281 -14.26 -6.01 -8.37
N THR A 282 -13.04 -5.55 -8.05
CA THR A 282 -12.14 -6.21 -7.11
C THR A 282 -12.71 -6.23 -5.69
N ILE A 283 -13.31 -5.13 -5.22
CA ILE A 283 -13.95 -5.07 -3.90
C ILE A 283 -15.19 -5.99 -3.83
N ARG A 284 -16.02 -6.02 -4.88
CA ARG A 284 -17.18 -6.92 -4.91
C ARG A 284 -16.77 -8.40 -4.96
N GLU A 285 -15.72 -8.73 -5.72
CA GLU A 285 -15.16 -10.09 -5.72
C GLU A 285 -14.65 -10.47 -4.34
N PHE A 286 -13.98 -9.53 -3.63
CA PHE A 286 -13.54 -9.76 -2.25
C PHE A 286 -14.72 -10.05 -1.32
N GLU A 287 -15.77 -9.23 -1.35
CA GLU A 287 -16.96 -9.45 -0.52
C GLU A 287 -17.63 -10.79 -0.82
N GLN A 288 -17.85 -11.09 -2.10
CA GLN A 288 -18.49 -12.35 -2.50
C GLN A 288 -17.69 -13.56 -2.01
N LEU A 289 -16.38 -13.61 -2.26
CA LEU A 289 -15.52 -14.71 -1.82
C LEU A 289 -15.44 -14.81 -0.30
N TYR A 290 -15.46 -13.67 0.41
CA TYR A 290 -15.47 -13.69 1.86
C TYR A 290 -16.78 -14.28 2.42
N GLU A 291 -17.94 -13.88 1.92
CA GLU A 291 -19.20 -14.44 2.35
C GLU A 291 -19.32 -15.96 2.02
N GLU A 292 -18.75 -16.38 0.90
CA GLU A 292 -18.72 -17.80 0.51
C GLU A 292 -17.86 -18.65 1.45
N ILE A 293 -16.65 -18.19 1.82
CA ILE A 293 -15.69 -18.96 2.64
C ILE A 293 -15.92 -18.79 4.15
N LYS A 294 -16.56 -17.71 4.59
CA LYS A 294 -16.74 -17.36 6.02
C LYS A 294 -17.28 -18.49 6.90
N PRO A 295 -18.26 -19.32 6.45
CA PRO A 295 -18.75 -20.45 7.25
C PRO A 295 -17.70 -21.54 7.51
N GLU A 296 -16.64 -21.60 6.71
CA GLU A 296 -15.56 -22.59 6.82
C GLU A 296 -14.37 -22.08 7.63
N LEU A 297 -14.32 -20.76 7.89
CA LEU A 297 -13.21 -20.13 8.60
C LEU A 297 -13.36 -20.27 10.12
N SER A 298 -12.22 -20.48 10.79
CA SER A 298 -12.11 -20.32 12.25
C SER A 298 -12.35 -18.86 12.67
N PRO A 299 -12.63 -18.56 13.94
CA PRO A 299 -12.68 -17.18 14.44
C PRO A 299 -11.39 -16.39 14.13
N ALA A 300 -10.22 -17.02 14.19
CA ALA A 300 -8.96 -16.41 13.82
C ALA A 300 -8.88 -16.13 12.30
N GLY A 301 -9.36 -17.05 11.45
CA GLY A 301 -9.46 -16.86 10.01
C GLY A 301 -10.38 -15.73 9.62
N ILE A 302 -11.54 -15.61 10.27
CA ILE A 302 -12.46 -14.48 10.10
C ILE A 302 -11.72 -13.17 10.42
N GLY A 303 -11.09 -13.05 11.58
CA GLY A 303 -10.36 -11.84 11.98
C GLY A 303 -9.18 -11.52 11.05
N TYR A 304 -8.53 -12.54 10.50
CA TYR A 304 -7.46 -12.37 9.50
C TYR A 304 -7.99 -11.76 8.19
N VAL A 305 -9.12 -12.27 7.67
CA VAL A 305 -9.73 -11.71 6.45
C VAL A 305 -10.32 -10.33 6.70
N GLU A 306 -10.89 -10.06 7.88
CA GLU A 306 -11.33 -8.72 8.27
C GLU A 306 -10.16 -7.73 8.36
N GLY A 307 -8.97 -8.19 8.78
CA GLY A 307 -7.73 -7.43 8.70
C GLY A 307 -7.36 -7.06 7.27
N MET A 308 -7.57 -7.96 6.29
CA MET A 308 -7.39 -7.65 4.87
C MET A 308 -8.39 -6.60 4.38
N ALA A 309 -9.68 -6.72 4.75
CA ALA A 309 -10.68 -5.70 4.45
C ALA A 309 -10.33 -4.33 5.06
N GLY A 310 -9.66 -4.35 6.22
CA GLY A 310 -9.12 -3.17 6.87
C GLY A 310 -8.19 -2.36 5.98
N TRP A 311 -7.36 -3.00 5.15
CA TRP A 311 -6.45 -2.33 4.22
C TRP A 311 -7.21 -1.61 3.10
N ILE A 312 -8.25 -2.21 2.53
CA ILE A 312 -9.10 -1.58 1.51
C ILE A 312 -9.73 -0.30 2.09
N ARG A 313 -10.39 -0.45 3.25
CA ARG A 313 -11.05 0.64 3.97
C ARG A 313 -10.09 1.74 4.35
N GLY A 314 -8.98 1.39 5.00
CA GLY A 314 -8.03 2.34 5.53
C GLY A 314 -7.38 3.17 4.45
N CYS A 315 -6.95 2.56 3.34
CA CYS A 315 -6.39 3.29 2.19
C CYS A 315 -7.41 4.25 1.58
N TYR A 316 -8.71 3.89 1.53
CA TYR A 316 -9.75 4.79 1.06
C TYR A 316 -9.90 6.04 1.94
N TYR A 317 -10.14 5.85 3.24
CA TYR A 317 -10.38 6.97 4.14
C TYR A 317 -9.15 7.84 4.34
N TRP A 318 -7.96 7.22 4.41
CA TRP A 318 -6.69 7.92 4.49
C TRP A 318 -6.43 8.78 3.25
N SER A 319 -6.63 8.26 2.05
CA SER A 319 -6.44 9.00 0.80
C SER A 319 -7.34 10.22 0.67
N ARG A 320 -8.50 10.21 1.32
CA ARG A 320 -9.44 11.33 1.33
C ARG A 320 -9.03 12.48 2.27
N THR A 321 -8.24 12.20 3.29
CA THR A 321 -7.97 13.15 4.38
C THR A 321 -6.52 13.56 4.49
N VAL A 322 -5.60 12.74 3.97
CA VAL A 322 -4.17 12.98 4.13
C VAL A 322 -3.69 14.19 3.33
N PRO A 323 -2.85 15.07 3.89
CA PRO A 323 -2.33 16.26 3.19
C PRO A 323 -1.66 15.94 1.85
N ARG A 324 -1.00 14.79 1.73
CA ARG A 324 -0.35 14.32 0.49
C ARG A 324 -1.27 14.39 -0.74
N TYR A 325 -2.59 14.22 -0.56
CA TYR A 325 -3.56 14.20 -1.66
C TYR A 325 -4.58 15.34 -1.60
N VAL A 326 -4.72 16.02 -0.46
CA VAL A 326 -5.67 17.13 -0.29
C VAL A 326 -5.07 18.44 -0.76
N ASP A 327 -3.77 18.65 -0.57
CA ASP A 327 -3.08 19.89 -0.83
C ASP A 327 -2.11 19.73 -2.01
N ALA A 328 -2.66 19.80 -3.23
CA ALA A 328 -1.86 19.75 -4.46
C ALA A 328 -0.86 20.94 -4.59
N THR A 329 -0.99 21.98 -3.74
CA THR A 329 -0.10 23.16 -3.73
C THR A 329 1.10 22.97 -2.81
N LEU A 330 1.01 22.04 -1.85
CA LEU A 330 2.03 21.78 -0.84
C LEU A 330 2.92 20.57 -1.15
N THR A 331 2.86 20.01 -2.35
CA THR A 331 3.86 19.01 -2.74
C THR A 331 5.18 19.76 -2.91
N PRO A 332 6.19 19.59 -2.02
CA PRO A 332 7.49 20.19 -2.25
C PRO A 332 7.97 19.70 -3.62
N ALA A 333 8.31 20.61 -4.52
CA ALA A 333 9.19 20.27 -5.61
C ALA A 333 10.46 19.77 -4.92
N LEU A 334 10.68 18.45 -4.96
CA LEU A 334 11.99 17.89 -4.64
C LEU A 334 12.94 18.47 -5.66
N ALA A 335 13.70 19.48 -5.22
CA ALA A 335 14.73 20.16 -5.99
C ALA A 335 15.94 19.23 -6.19
#